data_cc4cd727382363e272ac4363739c233f
#
_entry.id   cc4cd727382363e272ac4363739c233f
#
_cell.length_a   1.000
_cell.length_b   1.000
_cell.length_c   1.000
_cell.angle_alpha   90.00
_cell.angle_beta   90.00
_cell.angle_gamma   90.00
#
_symmetry.space_group_name_H-M   'P 1'
#
loop_
_entity.id
_entity.type
_entity.pdbx_description
1 polymer ?
#
loop_
_entity_poly.entity_id
_entity_poly.type
_entity_poly.pdbx_seq_one_letter_code
_entity_poly.pdbx_strand_id
1 'polypeptide(L)'
;MSSDIGVHGNLFGGTMMSWIDEAGAAYSSQICDTPKMVTVKINELIFKKPIKIGNLIKIYGSVKEFGKTSATMNIEVRKHNVYTGEQTVVTQTEIKFVRIDDDGNPLPISDRVKKRYEERVRQFGRGLLSFEELESFKKS
;
A
#
# COMPACT_ATOMS: atom_id res chain seq x y z
N MET A 1 -16.77 10.71 -6.57
CA MET A 1 -15.74 9.74 -6.93
C MET A 1 -16.22 8.67 -7.89
N SER A 2 -17.39 8.10 -7.67
CA SER A 2 -17.91 7.10 -8.61
C SER A 2 -18.14 7.66 -10.00
N SER A 3 -18.38 8.95 -10.14
CA SER A 3 -18.53 9.60 -11.45
C SER A 3 -17.23 9.58 -12.27
N ASP A 4 -16.08 9.44 -11.61
CA ASP A 4 -14.79 9.40 -12.29
C ASP A 4 -14.45 8.01 -12.81
N ILE A 5 -15.02 7.00 -12.20
CA ILE A 5 -14.64 5.59 -12.39
C ILE A 5 -15.27 5.08 -13.66
N GLY A 6 -15.71 5.21 -14.44
CA GLY A 6 -16.29 4.54 -15.58
C GLY A 6 -16.47 5.47 -16.78
N VAL A 7 -16.14 6.71 -16.60
CA VAL A 7 -16.38 7.69 -17.65
C VAL A 7 -15.12 7.98 -18.43
N HIS A 8 -14.00 8.17 -17.73
CA HIS A 8 -12.71 8.50 -18.36
C HIS A 8 -11.61 7.64 -17.74
N GLY A 9 -11.07 6.71 -18.50
CA GLY A 9 -10.04 5.81 -18.04
C GLY A 9 -8.80 6.53 -17.50
N ASN A 10 -8.37 7.61 -18.17
CA ASN A 10 -7.21 8.37 -17.73
C ASN A 10 -7.45 9.07 -16.39
N LEU A 11 -8.64 9.62 -16.21
CA LEU A 11 -9.00 10.28 -14.97
C LEU A 11 -9.09 9.27 -13.84
N PHE A 12 -9.68 8.13 -14.10
CA PHE A 12 -9.74 7.04 -13.11
C PHE A 12 -8.34 6.54 -12.78
N GLY A 13 -7.46 6.38 -13.76
CA GLY A 13 -6.07 5.95 -13.55
C GLY A 13 -5.32 6.91 -12.62
N GLY A 14 -5.49 8.23 -12.82
CA GLY A 14 -4.89 9.23 -11.94
C GLY A 14 -5.44 9.17 -10.52
N THR A 15 -6.74 9.01 -10.37
CA THR A 15 -7.39 8.86 -9.07
C THR A 15 -6.89 7.60 -8.36
N MET A 16 -6.79 6.49 -9.07
CA MET A 16 -6.31 5.22 -8.52
C MET A 16 -4.86 5.36 -8.05
N MET A 17 -4.01 6.04 -8.81
CA MET A 17 -2.62 6.26 -8.42
C MET A 17 -2.53 7.07 -7.13
N SER A 18 -3.38 8.10 -6.97
CA SER A 18 -3.46 8.86 -5.73
C SER A 18 -3.86 7.97 -4.55
N TRP A 19 -4.86 7.13 -4.73
CA TRP A 19 -5.31 6.23 -3.65
C TRP A 19 -4.22 5.24 -3.27
N ILE A 20 -3.52 4.69 -4.25
CA ILE A 20 -2.42 3.75 -4.03
C ILE A 20 -1.29 4.43 -3.27
N ASP A 21 -0.94 5.65 -3.66
CA ASP A 21 0.12 6.41 -2.99
C ASP A 21 -0.27 6.71 -1.54
N GLU A 22 -1.49 7.15 -1.30
CA GLU A 22 -1.99 7.40 0.05
C GLU A 22 -1.99 6.13 0.90
N ALA A 23 -2.45 5.03 0.34
CA ALA A 23 -2.46 3.74 1.05
C ALA A 23 -1.03 3.29 1.36
N GLY A 24 -0.12 3.40 0.40
CA GLY A 24 1.28 3.05 0.60
C GLY A 24 1.93 3.90 1.68
N ALA A 25 1.66 5.21 1.67
CA ALA A 25 2.16 6.12 2.70
C ALA A 25 1.63 5.74 4.08
N ALA A 26 0.34 5.43 4.18
CA ALA A 26 -0.26 5.00 5.44
C ALA A 26 0.33 3.68 5.94
N TYR A 27 0.49 2.69 5.05
CA TYR A 27 1.09 1.41 5.39
C TYR A 27 2.54 1.58 5.87
N SER A 28 3.36 2.32 5.12
CA SER A 28 4.76 2.51 5.48
C SER A 28 4.91 3.28 6.78
N SER A 29 4.07 4.29 7.01
CA SER A 29 4.07 5.06 8.25
C SER A 29 3.70 4.22 9.46
N GLN A 30 2.70 3.36 9.33
CA GLN A 30 2.30 2.46 10.41
C GLN A 30 3.39 1.42 10.71
N ILE A 31 3.95 0.84 9.68
CA ILE A 31 5.00 -0.18 9.84
C ILE A 31 6.25 0.41 10.44
N CYS A 32 6.64 1.61 10.02
CA CYS A 32 7.89 2.26 10.45
C CYS A 32 7.72 3.15 11.69
N ASP A 33 6.52 3.27 12.23
CA ASP A 33 6.22 4.09 13.42
C ASP A 33 6.60 5.57 13.26
N THR A 34 6.40 6.12 12.09
CA THR A 34 6.69 7.53 11.83
C THR A 34 5.76 8.08 10.77
N PRO A 35 5.24 9.31 10.96
CA PRO A 35 4.46 9.97 9.92
C PRO A 35 5.34 10.55 8.80
N LYS A 36 6.67 10.50 8.96
CA LYS A 36 7.60 11.15 8.03
C LYS A 36 8.21 10.16 7.06
N MET A 37 7.36 9.51 6.30
CA MET A 37 7.73 8.67 5.17
C MET A 37 7.33 9.41 3.89
N VAL A 38 8.28 9.60 2.99
CA VAL A 38 8.03 10.29 1.73
C VAL A 38 8.24 9.35 0.55
N THR A 39 7.40 9.52 -0.46
CA THR A 39 7.49 8.74 -1.70
C THR A 39 8.65 9.23 -2.53
N VAL A 40 9.56 8.32 -2.90
CA VAL A 40 10.68 8.66 -3.76
C VAL A 40 10.61 7.99 -5.13
N LYS A 41 9.80 6.95 -5.26
CA LYS A 41 9.63 6.27 -6.54
C LYS A 41 8.33 5.48 -6.55
N ILE A 42 7.58 5.61 -7.65
CA ILE A 42 6.39 4.80 -7.94
C ILE A 42 6.60 4.13 -9.30
N ASN A 43 6.38 2.82 -9.35
CA ASN A 43 6.42 2.10 -10.60
C ASN A 43 5.13 2.33 -11.39
N GLU A 44 5.19 2.07 -12.69
CA GLU A 44 4.06 2.21 -13.59
C GLU A 44 2.89 1.32 -13.14
N LEU A 45 1.67 1.88 -13.25
CA LEU A 45 0.45 1.11 -13.03
C LEU A 45 0.01 0.44 -14.31
N ILE A 46 -0.15 -0.89 -14.25
CA ILE A 46 -0.67 -1.66 -15.36
C ILE A 46 -1.94 -2.37 -14.88
N PHE A 47 -3.07 -2.04 -15.49
CA PHE A 47 -4.34 -2.64 -15.14
C PHE A 47 -4.49 -3.99 -15.84
N LYS A 48 -4.65 -5.05 -15.04
CA LYS A 48 -4.83 -6.41 -15.55
C LYS A 48 -6.28 -6.74 -15.85
N LYS A 49 -7.19 -6.06 -15.17
CA LYS A 49 -8.62 -6.26 -15.31
C LYS A 49 -9.32 -4.91 -15.27
N PRO A 50 -10.44 -4.76 -15.98
CA PRO A 50 -11.21 -3.52 -15.92
C PRO A 50 -11.91 -3.38 -14.58
N ILE A 51 -12.10 -2.13 -14.17
CA ILE A 51 -12.87 -1.78 -12.99
C ILE A 51 -14.11 -1.05 -13.46
N LYS A 52 -15.25 -1.44 -12.92
CA LYS A 52 -16.56 -0.87 -13.30
C LYS A 52 -17.17 -0.14 -12.11
N ILE A 53 -18.06 0.79 -12.40
CA ILE A 53 -18.88 1.44 -11.37
C ILE A 53 -19.63 0.36 -10.60
N GLY A 54 -19.62 0.47 -9.28
CA GLY A 54 -20.25 -0.51 -8.41
C GLY A 54 -19.31 -1.58 -7.88
N ASN A 55 -18.10 -1.69 -8.43
CA ASN A 55 -17.08 -2.57 -7.86
C ASN A 55 -16.56 -1.98 -6.55
N LEU A 56 -16.46 -2.81 -5.53
CA LEU A 56 -15.79 -2.46 -4.31
C LEU A 56 -14.30 -2.69 -4.49
N ILE A 57 -13.50 -1.71 -4.11
CA ILE A 57 -12.04 -1.77 -4.26
C ILE A 57 -11.42 -2.02 -2.89
N LYS A 58 -10.53 -3.00 -2.83
CA LYS A 58 -9.72 -3.28 -1.63
C LYS A 58 -8.24 -3.15 -1.98
N ILE A 59 -7.49 -2.53 -1.09
CA ILE A 59 -6.05 -2.30 -1.27
C ILE A 59 -5.30 -3.06 -0.19
N TYR A 60 -4.31 -3.83 -0.62
CA TYR A 60 -3.44 -4.62 0.27
C TYR A 60 -2.01 -4.16 0.10
N GLY A 61 -1.25 -4.24 1.15
CA GLY A 61 0.16 -3.85 1.12
C GLY A 61 1.05 -4.85 1.83
N SER A 62 2.30 -4.92 1.39
CA SER A 62 3.35 -5.67 2.08
C SER A 62 4.67 -4.96 1.84
N VAL A 63 5.63 -5.20 2.74
CA VAL A 63 6.99 -4.71 2.51
C VAL A 63 7.72 -5.74 1.65
N LYS A 64 8.19 -5.30 0.49
CA LYS A 64 9.03 -6.13 -0.38
C LYS A 64 10.44 -6.23 0.19
N GLU A 65 11.00 -5.10 0.60
CA GLU A 65 12.33 -5.05 1.19
C GLU A 65 12.52 -3.75 1.97
N PHE A 66 13.38 -3.82 2.99
CA PHE A 66 13.86 -2.65 3.69
C PHE A 66 15.28 -2.33 3.21
N GLY A 67 15.52 -1.05 2.89
CA GLY A 67 16.88 -0.52 2.78
C GLY A 67 17.28 0.08 4.12
N LYS A 68 18.40 0.77 4.16
CA LYS A 68 18.86 1.44 5.38
C LYS A 68 17.88 2.53 5.82
N THR A 69 17.44 3.36 4.88
CA THR A 69 16.53 4.49 5.14
C THR A 69 15.20 4.33 4.45
N SER A 70 14.97 3.23 3.75
CA SER A 70 13.83 3.07 2.86
C SER A 70 13.05 1.79 3.12
N ALA A 71 11.79 1.81 2.68
CA ALA A 71 10.94 0.63 2.61
C ALA A 71 10.29 0.63 1.23
N THR A 72 10.46 -0.48 0.51
CA THR A 72 9.77 -0.68 -0.76
C THR A 72 8.53 -1.52 -0.50
N MET A 73 7.38 -0.96 -0.84
CA MET A 73 6.08 -1.57 -0.59
C MET A 73 5.53 -2.18 -1.86
N ASN A 74 5.01 -3.40 -1.76
CA ASN A 74 4.14 -3.96 -2.79
C ASN A 74 2.72 -3.52 -2.47
N ILE A 75 2.02 -2.95 -3.43
CA ILE A 75 0.63 -2.57 -3.29
C ILE A 75 -0.18 -3.35 -4.32
N GLU A 76 -1.21 -4.03 -3.84
CA GLU A 76 -2.10 -4.82 -4.67
C GLU A 76 -3.52 -4.28 -4.54
N VAL A 77 -4.15 -4.00 -5.67
CA VAL A 77 -5.52 -3.51 -5.70
C VAL A 77 -6.41 -4.62 -6.25
N ARG A 78 -7.48 -4.92 -5.53
CA ARG A 78 -8.45 -5.95 -5.90
C ARG A 78 -9.83 -5.35 -6.03
N LYS A 79 -10.60 -5.85 -6.99
CA LYS A 79 -12.03 -5.63 -7.00
C LYS A 79 -12.71 -6.77 -6.24
N HIS A 80 -13.69 -6.43 -5.45
CA HIS A 80 -14.40 -7.37 -4.60
C HIS A 80 -15.87 -7.45 -5.05
N ASN A 81 -16.31 -8.65 -5.37
CA ASN A 81 -17.72 -8.88 -5.67
C ASN A 81 -18.46 -9.10 -4.36
N VAL A 82 -19.34 -8.16 -4.00
CA VAL A 82 -20.04 -8.21 -2.71
C VAL A 82 -21.05 -9.34 -2.63
N TYR A 83 -21.50 -9.86 -3.76
CA TYR A 83 -22.48 -10.95 -3.78
C TYR A 83 -21.85 -12.33 -3.59
N THR A 84 -20.67 -12.53 -4.16
CA THR A 84 -19.99 -13.83 -4.13
C THR A 84 -18.80 -13.88 -3.18
N GLY A 85 -18.29 -12.72 -2.76
CA GLY A 85 -17.06 -12.64 -1.98
C GLY A 85 -15.80 -12.82 -2.80
N GLU A 86 -15.92 -13.04 -4.10
CA GLU A 86 -14.75 -13.23 -4.97
C GLU A 86 -13.93 -11.94 -5.10
N GLN A 87 -12.63 -12.07 -4.99
CA GLN A 87 -11.70 -10.96 -5.18
C GLN A 87 -10.83 -11.22 -6.40
N THR A 88 -10.64 -10.19 -7.22
CA THR A 88 -9.82 -10.28 -8.42
C THR A 88 -8.79 -9.16 -8.41
N VAL A 89 -7.52 -9.50 -8.59
CA VAL A 89 -6.45 -8.50 -8.69
C VAL A 89 -6.63 -7.70 -9.96
N VAL A 90 -6.71 -6.37 -9.82
CA VAL A 90 -6.88 -5.49 -10.98
C VAL A 90 -5.58 -4.75 -11.32
N THR A 91 -4.74 -4.48 -10.33
CA THR A 91 -3.42 -3.90 -10.57
C THR A 91 -2.50 -4.15 -9.40
N GLN A 92 -1.21 -4.09 -9.67
CA GLN A 92 -0.15 -4.18 -8.66
C GLN A 92 0.92 -3.15 -9.00
N THR A 93 1.57 -2.62 -7.98
CA THR A 93 2.71 -1.73 -8.16
C THR A 93 3.64 -1.79 -6.97
N GLU A 94 4.82 -1.20 -7.13
CA GLU A 94 5.78 -1.03 -6.04
C GLU A 94 6.01 0.45 -5.83
N ILE A 95 6.07 0.84 -4.56
CA ILE A 95 6.35 2.21 -4.18
C ILE A 95 7.48 2.20 -3.16
N LYS A 96 8.50 3.02 -3.39
CA LYS A 96 9.60 3.18 -2.45
C LYS A 96 9.38 4.43 -1.62
N PHE A 97 9.45 4.27 -0.30
CA PHE A 97 9.34 5.35 0.66
C PHE A 97 10.66 5.49 1.41
N VAL A 98 11.01 6.70 1.80
CA VAL A 98 12.19 6.98 2.58
C VAL A 98 11.78 7.70 3.86
N ARG A 99 12.34 7.26 5.00
CA ARG A 99 12.17 7.96 6.27
C ARG A 99 13.01 9.21 6.28
N ILE A 100 12.40 10.33 6.69
CA ILE A 100 13.11 11.61 6.76
C ILE A 100 12.97 12.23 8.15
N ASP A 101 13.90 13.14 8.47
CA ASP A 101 13.81 13.99 9.65
C ASP A 101 13.04 15.27 9.34
N ASP A 102 13.00 16.20 10.31
CA ASP A 102 12.26 17.46 10.15
C ASP A 102 12.85 18.35 9.06
N ASP A 103 14.11 18.17 8.74
CA ASP A 103 14.81 18.94 7.71
C ASP A 103 14.79 18.28 6.33
N GLY A 104 14.13 17.11 6.23
CA GLY A 104 14.03 16.39 4.99
C GLY A 104 15.20 15.47 4.69
N ASN A 105 16.09 15.25 5.64
CA ASN A 105 17.25 14.36 5.47
C ASN A 105 16.86 12.91 5.76
N PRO A 106 17.37 11.93 4.99
CA PRO A 106 17.08 10.53 5.24
C PRO A 106 17.53 10.07 6.63
N LEU A 107 16.69 9.27 7.29
CA LEU A 107 16.98 8.65 8.58
C LEU A 107 16.90 7.14 8.47
N PRO A 108 17.77 6.41 9.17
CA PRO A 108 17.67 4.93 9.18
C PRO A 108 16.37 4.43 9.77
N ILE A 109 15.84 3.37 9.19
CA ILE A 109 14.71 2.64 9.75
C ILE A 109 15.29 1.65 10.77
N SER A 110 14.74 1.63 11.99
CA SER A 110 15.31 0.84 13.06
C SER A 110 15.18 -0.67 12.81
N ASP A 111 16.16 -1.43 13.32
CA ASP A 111 16.10 -2.88 13.25
C ASP A 111 14.92 -3.46 14.04
N ARG A 112 14.51 -2.79 15.10
CA ARG A 112 13.35 -3.16 15.90
C ARG A 112 12.08 -3.18 15.05
N VAL A 113 11.90 -2.16 14.22
CA VAL A 113 10.75 -2.06 13.30
C VAL A 113 10.78 -3.21 12.30
N LYS A 114 11.94 -3.47 11.71
CA LYS A 114 12.10 -4.54 10.72
C LYS A 114 11.78 -5.90 11.30
N LYS A 115 12.29 -6.19 12.49
CA LYS A 115 12.04 -7.46 13.18
C LYS A 115 10.58 -7.61 13.57
N ARG A 116 9.97 -6.55 14.04
CA ARG A 116 8.55 -6.55 14.40
C ARG A 116 7.68 -6.88 13.19
N TYR A 117 7.98 -6.27 12.05
CA TYR A 117 7.25 -6.56 10.83
C TYR A 117 7.38 -8.03 10.42
N GLU A 118 8.60 -8.56 10.42
CA GLU A 118 8.85 -9.96 10.08
C GLU A 118 8.09 -10.91 10.99
N GLU A 119 8.05 -10.63 12.28
CA GLU A 119 7.34 -11.45 13.25
C GLU A 119 5.83 -11.41 13.01
N ARG A 120 5.27 -10.22 12.73
CA ARG A 120 3.85 -10.07 12.42
C ARG A 120 3.46 -10.82 11.16
N VAL A 121 4.28 -10.76 10.14
CA VAL A 121 4.07 -11.51 8.90
C VAL A 121 4.01 -13.02 9.20
N ARG A 122 4.89 -13.52 10.04
CA ARG A 122 4.86 -14.94 10.45
C ARG A 122 3.56 -15.28 11.18
N GLN A 123 3.09 -14.39 12.05
CA GLN A 123 1.84 -14.61 12.79
C GLN A 123 0.62 -14.66 11.86
N PHE A 124 0.58 -13.81 10.86
CA PHE A 124 -0.49 -13.82 9.86
C PHE A 124 -0.36 -14.95 8.84
N GLY A 125 0.82 -15.54 8.72
CA GLY A 125 1.09 -16.58 7.73
C GLY A 125 1.20 -16.05 6.30
N ARG A 126 1.23 -14.76 6.11
CA ARG A 126 1.39 -14.10 4.81
C ARG A 126 1.88 -12.67 4.99
N GLY A 127 2.52 -12.13 3.95
CA GLY A 127 3.04 -10.77 3.99
C GLY A 127 2.09 -9.70 3.49
N LEU A 128 1.15 -10.06 2.61
CA LEU A 128 0.22 -9.11 2.00
C LEU A 128 -0.97 -8.90 2.94
N LEU A 129 -1.08 -7.70 3.50
CA LEU A 129 -2.04 -7.38 4.54
C LEU A 129 -2.98 -6.26 4.09
N SER A 130 -4.25 -6.35 4.51
CA SER A 130 -5.20 -5.26 4.33
C SER A 130 -4.90 -4.14 5.33
N PHE A 131 -5.49 -2.98 5.08
CA PHE A 131 -5.34 -1.85 6.01
C PHE A 131 -5.78 -2.20 7.43
N GLU A 132 -6.88 -2.92 7.56
CA GLU A 132 -7.41 -3.35 8.85
C GLU A 132 -6.44 -4.26 9.60
N GLU A 133 -5.83 -5.20 8.88
CA GLU A 133 -4.84 -6.10 9.46
C GLU A 133 -3.59 -5.34 9.90
N LEU A 134 -3.17 -4.33 9.13
CA LEU A 134 -2.04 -3.48 9.52
C LEU A 134 -2.31 -2.66 10.77
N GLU A 135 -3.54 -2.19 10.94
CA GLU A 135 -3.90 -1.46 12.16
C GLU A 135 -3.71 -2.31 13.40
N SER A 136 -3.91 -3.62 13.31
CA SER A 136 -3.74 -4.51 14.45
C SER A 136 -2.28 -4.56 14.94
N PHE A 137 -1.31 -4.18 14.11
CA PHE A 137 0.10 -4.10 14.52
C PHE A 137 0.30 -3.15 15.69
N LYS A 138 -0.43 -2.04 15.68
CA LYS A 138 -0.29 -1.00 16.70
C LYS A 138 -0.93 -1.38 18.02
N LYS A 139 -1.90 -2.28 17.98
CA LYS A 139 -2.68 -2.65 19.14
C LYS A 139 -2.10 -3.81 19.94
N SER A 140 -1.04 -4.40 19.45
CA SER A 140 -0.46 -5.60 20.10
C SER A 140 0.98 -5.40 20.57
#